data_f871622ed5e1d80dd6f0b062031800de
#
_entry.id   f871622ed5e1d80dd6f0b062031800de
#
_cell.length_a   1.000
_cell.length_b   1.000
_cell.length_c   1.000
_cell.angle_alpha   90.00
_cell.angle_beta   90.00
_cell.angle_gamma   90.00
#
_symmetry.space_group_name_H-M   'P 1'
#
loop_
_entity.id
_entity.type
_entity.pdbx_description
1 polymer ?
#
loop_
_entity_poly.entity_id
_entity_poly.type
_entity_poly.pdbx_seq_one_letter_code
_entity_poly.pdbx_strand_id
1 'polypeptide(L)'
;DASFKEKIVDKNKIDLEFVIKEFKKEYLSKVNVFGNNITEEKVIRDNLEVDEGDPFNKILLAKSINNLKSLNIFGKVEYDLVPTDDNKKILNITIEEKPTGEISAAAGTGTSGGTFGFGIKENNFLGKNISLDSNLRVDEETIRGKFSVVNPNWNYSDRALIASIESSVTDRMGDYGYETSQTGFSFGSNWEQYDDLFFSPKISMFHEKLDTNQSASDKLKKQEGEYLDADFAYGLVLDKRDRRYQTTDGYLSKFNQRVPLISEVYSLYNSYEYTTFNQIKEIVTKLSVQARAINSITDEDVRVSKRLYVSGKRLRGFEPGKIGPTDAGDFIGGNYTTAINAATTLPEFGANLENVDFQLFLDAANVFGVDYDSSLDSSKLRSSVGFGVDWFTVIGPLNFSIAQPITKADTDKTETFRFNIGTTF
;
A
#
# COMPACT_ATOMS: atom_id res chain seq x y z
N ASP A 1 9.39 9.02 -39.89
CA ASP A 1 8.81 10.19 -39.23
C ASP A 1 7.32 10.23 -39.52
N ALA A 2 6.52 10.48 -38.51
CA ALA A 2 5.07 10.58 -38.63
C ALA A 2 4.67 12.00 -38.21
N SER A 3 4.01 12.73 -39.10
CA SER A 3 3.39 14.01 -38.79
C SER A 3 1.90 13.94 -39.10
N PHE A 4 1.10 14.76 -38.49
CA PHE A 4 -0.32 14.84 -38.83
C PHE A 4 -0.69 16.28 -39.20
N LYS A 5 -1.66 16.41 -40.09
CA LYS A 5 -2.31 17.67 -40.43
C LYS A 5 -3.76 17.60 -40.01
N GLU A 6 -4.20 18.65 -39.35
CA GLU A 6 -5.60 18.80 -38.93
C GLU A 6 -6.34 19.65 -39.95
N LYS A 7 -7.47 19.21 -40.42
CA LYS A 7 -8.40 19.96 -41.23
C LYS A 7 -9.77 19.99 -40.56
N ILE A 8 -10.18 21.15 -40.11
CA ILE A 8 -11.51 21.34 -39.55
C ILE A 8 -12.51 21.29 -40.70
N VAL A 9 -13.40 20.30 -40.70
CA VAL A 9 -14.42 20.06 -41.72
C VAL A 9 -15.74 20.69 -41.31
N ASP A 10 -16.05 20.68 -40.03
CA ASP A 10 -17.29 21.24 -39.44
C ASP A 10 -17.06 21.58 -37.97
N LYS A 11 -18.01 22.28 -37.30
CA LYS A 11 -17.93 22.67 -35.88
C LYS A 11 -17.56 21.53 -34.91
N ASN A 12 -17.87 20.26 -35.28
CA ASN A 12 -17.62 19.09 -34.44
C ASN A 12 -16.89 17.95 -35.17
N LYS A 13 -16.25 18.22 -36.31
CA LYS A 13 -15.53 17.21 -37.09
C LYS A 13 -14.18 17.72 -37.54
N ILE A 14 -13.14 16.99 -37.24
CA ILE A 14 -11.77 17.22 -37.67
C ILE A 14 -11.32 16.00 -38.46
N ASP A 15 -10.83 16.23 -39.70
CA ASP A 15 -10.12 15.19 -40.45
C ASP A 15 -8.64 15.26 -40.08
N LEU A 16 -8.06 14.09 -39.79
CA LEU A 16 -6.65 13.94 -39.51
C LEU A 16 -5.99 13.21 -40.68
N GLU A 17 -5.04 13.88 -41.32
CA GLU A 17 -4.19 13.29 -42.37
C GLU A 17 -2.82 12.97 -41.77
N PHE A 18 -2.52 11.66 -41.63
CA PHE A 18 -1.22 11.17 -41.18
C PHE A 18 -0.25 11.08 -42.39
N VAL A 19 0.82 11.84 -42.34
CA VAL A 19 1.89 11.81 -43.35
C VAL A 19 3.04 10.98 -42.77
N ILE A 20 3.25 9.79 -43.30
CA ILE A 20 4.35 8.88 -42.91
C ILE A 20 5.47 9.06 -43.95
N LYS A 21 6.66 9.48 -43.49
CA LYS A 21 7.88 9.50 -44.31
C LYS A 21 8.76 8.32 -43.90
N GLU A 22 9.02 7.45 -44.85
CA GLU A 22 10.01 6.40 -44.65
C GLU A 22 11.42 6.94 -44.83
N PHE A 23 12.29 6.62 -43.87
CA PHE A 23 13.72 6.88 -43.93
C PHE A 23 14.48 5.54 -43.97
N LYS A 24 15.75 5.57 -44.37
CA LYS A 24 16.63 4.43 -44.19
C LYS A 24 16.70 4.07 -42.71
N LYS A 25 16.62 2.77 -42.40
CA LYS A 25 16.80 2.27 -41.04
C LYS A 25 18.18 2.64 -40.54
N GLU A 26 18.25 3.27 -39.40
CA GLU A 26 19.47 3.56 -38.64
C GLU A 26 19.59 2.54 -37.50
N TYR A 27 20.79 2.18 -37.12
CA TYR A 27 21.06 1.20 -36.06
C TYR A 27 21.93 1.80 -34.96
N LEU A 28 21.77 1.34 -33.74
CA LEU A 28 22.70 1.66 -32.67
C LEU A 28 23.97 0.79 -32.81
N SER A 29 25.12 1.43 -33.02
CA SER A 29 26.39 0.69 -33.13
C SER A 29 27.03 0.48 -31.76
N LYS A 30 26.81 1.39 -30.83
CA LYS A 30 27.38 1.37 -29.50
C LYS A 30 26.56 2.20 -28.52
N VAL A 31 26.52 1.76 -27.25
CA VAL A 31 25.99 2.52 -26.13
C VAL A 31 27.11 2.79 -25.14
N ASN A 32 27.48 4.04 -24.95
CA ASN A 32 28.46 4.46 -23.98
C ASN A 32 27.76 5.09 -22.76
N VAL A 33 28.26 4.80 -21.58
CA VAL A 33 27.76 5.37 -20.32
C VAL A 33 28.88 6.16 -19.66
N PHE A 34 28.60 7.37 -19.20
CA PHE A 34 29.54 8.27 -18.55
C PHE A 34 28.94 8.84 -17.26
N GLY A 35 29.81 9.08 -16.27
CA GLY A 35 29.45 9.76 -15.03
C GLY A 35 28.97 8.83 -13.91
N ASN A 36 28.91 7.52 -14.15
CA ASN A 36 28.57 6.51 -13.15
C ASN A 36 29.80 6.13 -12.32
N ASN A 37 30.09 6.91 -11.28
CA ASN A 37 31.25 6.68 -10.41
C ASN A 37 30.96 5.66 -9.29
N ILE A 38 29.72 5.60 -8.84
CA ILE A 38 29.22 4.73 -7.75
C ILE A 38 28.32 3.63 -8.34
N THR A 39 27.38 4.01 -9.21
CA THR A 39 26.40 3.07 -9.78
C THR A 39 27.07 2.17 -10.81
N GLU A 40 26.87 0.87 -10.68
CA GLU A 40 27.36 -0.10 -11.66
C GLU A 40 26.74 0.17 -13.04
N GLU A 41 27.55 0.17 -14.11
CA GLU A 41 27.09 0.39 -15.49
C GLU A 41 25.94 -0.56 -15.86
N LYS A 42 25.96 -1.76 -15.30
CA LYS A 42 24.93 -2.76 -15.48
C LYS A 42 23.54 -2.26 -15.06
N VAL A 43 23.42 -1.55 -13.93
CA VAL A 43 22.13 -0.97 -13.49
C VAL A 43 21.57 -0.02 -14.54
N ILE A 44 22.44 0.72 -15.21
CA ILE A 44 22.02 1.67 -16.25
C ILE A 44 21.58 0.90 -17.49
N ARG A 45 22.38 -0.06 -17.95
CA ARG A 45 22.08 -0.86 -19.15
C ARG A 45 20.80 -1.66 -19.01
N ASP A 46 20.54 -2.24 -17.83
CA ASP A 46 19.33 -3.03 -17.55
C ASP A 46 18.02 -2.21 -17.59
N ASN A 47 18.12 -0.89 -17.52
CA ASN A 47 16.99 0.02 -17.61
C ASN A 47 16.82 0.64 -19.01
N LEU A 48 17.63 0.19 -19.99
CA LEU A 48 17.49 0.60 -21.37
C LEU A 48 16.57 -0.36 -22.13
N GLU A 49 15.70 0.19 -22.95
CA GLU A 49 14.82 -0.56 -23.88
C GLU A 49 15.45 -0.66 -25.28
N VAL A 50 16.71 -0.21 -25.42
CA VAL A 50 17.49 -0.22 -26.66
C VAL A 50 18.86 -0.81 -26.40
N ASP A 51 19.37 -1.62 -27.31
CA ASP A 51 20.66 -2.27 -27.19
C ASP A 51 21.52 -2.06 -28.45
N GLU A 52 22.79 -2.40 -28.34
CA GLU A 52 23.75 -2.37 -29.45
C GLU A 52 23.33 -3.37 -30.55
N GLY A 53 23.24 -2.86 -31.77
CA GLY A 53 22.73 -3.65 -32.91
C GLY A 53 21.27 -3.48 -33.23
N ASP A 54 20.50 -2.88 -32.34
CA ASP A 54 19.07 -2.64 -32.54
C ASP A 54 18.79 -1.55 -33.60
N PRO A 55 17.68 -1.65 -34.34
CA PRO A 55 17.14 -0.53 -35.10
C PRO A 55 16.83 0.63 -34.19
N PHE A 56 17.36 1.81 -34.48
CA PHE A 56 17.13 2.99 -33.68
C PHE A 56 15.65 3.34 -33.60
N ASN A 57 15.12 3.41 -32.39
CA ASN A 57 13.75 3.79 -32.10
C ASN A 57 13.70 4.91 -31.04
N LYS A 58 13.26 6.09 -31.46
CA LYS A 58 13.19 7.27 -30.59
C LYS A 58 12.23 7.08 -29.41
N ILE A 59 11.16 6.31 -29.58
CA ILE A 59 10.17 6.06 -28.52
C ILE A 59 10.80 5.16 -27.44
N LEU A 60 11.48 4.08 -27.85
CA LEU A 60 12.17 3.18 -26.90
C LEU A 60 13.32 3.90 -26.21
N LEU A 61 14.06 4.78 -26.90
CA LEU A 61 15.07 5.62 -26.26
C LEU A 61 14.46 6.57 -25.24
N ALA A 62 13.36 7.23 -25.57
CA ALA A 62 12.67 8.11 -24.62
C ALA A 62 12.17 7.31 -23.38
N LYS A 63 11.66 6.10 -23.58
CA LYS A 63 11.28 5.18 -22.50
C LYS A 63 12.49 4.82 -21.64
N SER A 64 13.62 4.46 -22.25
CA SER A 64 14.89 4.17 -21.55
C SER A 64 15.33 5.33 -20.64
N ILE A 65 15.31 6.56 -21.17
CA ILE A 65 15.69 7.73 -20.38
C ILE A 65 14.71 8.00 -19.25
N ASN A 66 13.42 7.78 -19.47
CA ASN A 66 12.41 7.88 -18.41
C ASN A 66 12.59 6.79 -17.33
N ASN A 67 12.91 5.56 -17.73
CA ASN A 67 13.21 4.47 -16.81
C ASN A 67 14.40 4.85 -15.89
N LEU A 68 15.51 5.34 -16.49
CA LEU A 68 16.67 5.79 -15.71
C LEU A 68 16.31 6.93 -14.73
N LYS A 69 15.53 7.92 -15.17
CA LYS A 69 15.08 9.02 -14.30
C LYS A 69 14.18 8.50 -13.17
N SER A 70 13.36 7.49 -13.43
CA SER A 70 12.44 6.91 -12.43
C SER A 70 13.14 6.15 -11.31
N LEU A 71 14.38 5.69 -11.51
CA LEU A 71 15.19 5.09 -10.43
C LEU A 71 15.43 6.06 -9.27
N ASN A 72 15.36 7.36 -9.53
CA ASN A 72 15.55 8.42 -8.54
C ASN A 72 16.90 8.38 -7.79
N ILE A 73 17.91 7.76 -8.38
CA ILE A 73 19.29 7.73 -7.89
C ILE A 73 20.21 8.70 -8.65
N PHE A 74 19.71 9.28 -9.73
CA PHE A 74 20.42 10.25 -10.54
C PHE A 74 19.83 11.65 -10.38
N GLY A 75 20.71 12.66 -10.29
CA GLY A 75 20.33 14.09 -10.32
C GLY A 75 20.04 14.55 -11.74
N LYS A 76 20.80 14.01 -12.73
CA LYS A 76 20.65 14.35 -14.13
C LYS A 76 20.88 13.13 -15.01
N VAL A 77 20.08 12.99 -16.08
CA VAL A 77 20.25 11.97 -17.12
C VAL A 77 20.08 12.68 -18.46
N GLU A 78 21.17 12.72 -19.22
CA GLU A 78 21.23 13.29 -20.57
C GLU A 78 21.70 12.24 -21.57
N TYR A 79 21.41 12.46 -22.85
CA TYR A 79 21.93 11.61 -23.91
C TYR A 79 22.28 12.45 -25.14
N ASP A 80 23.23 11.95 -25.89
CA ASP A 80 23.62 12.47 -27.20
C ASP A 80 23.70 11.32 -28.22
N LEU A 81 23.29 11.61 -29.45
CA LEU A 81 23.31 10.65 -30.56
C LEU A 81 24.33 11.14 -31.59
N VAL A 82 25.44 10.44 -31.69
CA VAL A 82 26.51 10.75 -32.63
C VAL A 82 26.33 9.87 -33.88
N PRO A 83 26.02 10.46 -35.05
CA PRO A 83 25.96 9.68 -36.29
C PRO A 83 27.35 9.18 -36.67
N THR A 84 27.40 7.98 -37.19
CA THR A 84 28.61 7.35 -37.75
C THR A 84 28.37 7.01 -39.22
N ASP A 85 29.41 6.60 -39.91
CA ASP A 85 29.30 6.09 -41.28
C ASP A 85 28.33 4.87 -41.32
N ASP A 86 27.72 4.57 -42.46
CA ASP A 86 26.86 3.41 -42.70
C ASP A 86 25.49 3.40 -41.99
N ASN A 87 24.79 4.52 -41.84
CA ASN A 87 23.49 4.61 -41.17
C ASN A 87 23.47 4.05 -39.74
N LYS A 88 24.56 4.23 -39.00
CA LYS A 88 24.69 3.87 -37.60
C LYS A 88 24.81 5.10 -36.70
N LYS A 89 24.42 4.93 -35.43
CA LYS A 89 24.53 5.95 -34.39
C LYS A 89 25.18 5.37 -33.14
N ILE A 90 25.97 6.19 -32.46
CA ILE A 90 26.45 5.91 -31.10
C ILE A 90 25.55 6.66 -30.15
N LEU A 91 25.03 5.96 -29.16
CA LEU A 91 24.29 6.55 -28.05
C LEU A 91 25.25 6.79 -26.89
N ASN A 92 25.44 8.05 -26.52
CA ASN A 92 26.19 8.43 -25.32
C ASN A 92 25.16 8.85 -24.24
N ILE A 93 25.18 8.16 -23.10
CA ILE A 93 24.37 8.49 -21.94
C ILE A 93 25.29 9.10 -20.90
N THR A 94 24.96 10.32 -20.45
CA THR A 94 25.72 11.01 -19.39
C THR A 94 24.81 11.16 -18.18
N ILE A 95 25.27 10.66 -17.04
CA ILE A 95 24.57 10.73 -15.77
C ILE A 95 25.34 11.58 -14.75
N GLU A 96 24.60 12.26 -13.91
CA GLU A 96 25.09 12.90 -12.70
C GLU A 96 24.45 12.18 -11.51
N GLU A 97 25.25 11.54 -10.69
CA GLU A 97 24.79 10.83 -9.50
C GLU A 97 24.44 11.82 -8.40
N LYS A 98 23.46 11.49 -7.56
CA LYS A 98 23.11 12.25 -6.36
C LYS A 98 23.20 11.38 -5.11
N PRO A 99 23.31 11.98 -3.91
CA PRO A 99 23.18 11.22 -2.67
C PRO A 99 21.89 10.41 -2.63
N THR A 100 22.00 9.13 -2.29
CA THR A 100 20.88 8.17 -2.29
C THR A 100 20.43 7.77 -0.89
N GLY A 101 21.20 8.18 0.14
CA GLY A 101 20.86 8.02 1.54
C GLY A 101 19.84 9.08 1.99
N GLU A 102 18.81 8.65 2.69
CA GLU A 102 17.74 9.49 3.23
C GLU A 102 17.57 9.20 4.72
N ILE A 103 17.38 10.27 5.51
CA ILE A 103 16.97 10.17 6.92
C ILE A 103 15.61 10.86 7.02
N SER A 104 14.64 10.17 7.60
CA SER A 104 13.30 10.69 7.79
C SER A 104 12.90 10.60 9.26
N ALA A 105 12.20 11.64 9.73
CA ALA A 105 11.52 11.62 11.01
C ALA A 105 10.13 12.24 10.81
N ALA A 106 9.14 11.64 11.41
CA ALA A 106 7.80 12.17 11.34
C ALA A 106 7.06 11.91 12.65
N ALA A 107 6.15 12.82 12.96
CA ALA A 107 5.27 12.74 14.10
C ALA A 107 3.84 13.04 13.66
N GLY A 108 2.90 12.36 14.26
CA GLY A 108 1.48 12.56 14.04
C GLY A 108 0.72 12.45 15.35
N THR A 109 -0.47 13.01 15.38
CA THR A 109 -1.39 12.87 16.52
C THR A 109 -2.82 12.79 16.02
N GLY A 110 -3.66 12.13 16.77
CA GLY A 110 -5.07 11.99 16.48
C GLY A 110 -5.86 11.54 17.68
N THR A 111 -7.13 11.30 17.51
CA THR A 111 -8.00 10.78 18.57
C THR A 111 -7.59 9.39 19.06
N SER A 112 -6.82 8.65 18.27
CA SER A 112 -6.24 7.36 18.65
C SER A 112 -4.78 7.47 19.16
N GLY A 113 -4.39 8.62 19.73
CA GLY A 113 -3.08 8.84 20.31
C GLY A 113 -2.02 9.41 19.35
N GLY A 114 -0.80 9.48 19.85
CA GLY A 114 0.37 9.96 19.11
C GLY A 114 1.07 8.87 18.33
N THR A 115 1.71 9.26 17.22
CA THR A 115 2.57 8.38 16.44
C THR A 115 3.89 9.09 16.16
N PHE A 116 4.99 8.38 16.33
CA PHE A 116 6.32 8.83 15.95
C PHE A 116 6.96 7.79 15.03
N GLY A 117 7.62 8.26 13.98
CA GLY A 117 8.38 7.42 13.05
C GLY A 117 9.77 7.99 12.82
N PHE A 118 10.75 7.10 12.72
CA PHE A 118 12.12 7.41 12.33
C PHE A 118 12.57 6.40 11.30
N GLY A 119 13.18 6.86 10.20
CA GLY A 119 13.63 6.01 9.11
C GLY A 119 15.01 6.41 8.60
N ILE A 120 15.78 5.41 8.19
CA ILE A 120 17.02 5.55 7.44
C ILE A 120 16.88 4.67 6.21
N LYS A 121 17.10 5.25 5.04
CA LYS A 121 17.00 4.54 3.77
C LYS A 121 18.23 4.81 2.89
N GLU A 122 18.72 3.78 2.24
CA GLU A 122 19.71 3.86 1.17
C GLU A 122 19.10 3.25 -0.09
N ASN A 123 19.05 4.03 -1.18
CA ASN A 123 18.35 3.61 -2.41
C ASN A 123 19.29 2.97 -3.46
N ASN A 124 20.60 3.03 -3.25
CA ASN A 124 21.58 2.52 -4.21
C ASN A 124 22.74 1.81 -3.52
N PHE A 125 22.43 0.90 -2.60
CA PHE A 125 23.43 0.19 -1.83
C PHE A 125 24.44 -0.55 -2.73
N LEU A 126 25.73 -0.28 -2.52
CA LEU A 126 26.85 -0.78 -3.33
C LEU A 126 26.76 -0.43 -4.83
N GLY A 127 26.03 0.62 -5.20
CA GLY A 127 25.84 1.00 -6.61
C GLY A 127 24.96 0.05 -7.43
N LYS A 128 24.21 -0.84 -6.78
CA LYS A 128 23.41 -1.91 -7.40
C LYS A 128 21.92 -1.63 -7.49
N ASN A 129 21.48 -0.40 -7.23
CA ASN A 129 20.06 -0.06 -7.13
C ASN A 129 19.30 -0.91 -6.10
N ILE A 130 20.00 -1.45 -5.10
CA ILE A 130 19.40 -2.16 -3.98
C ILE A 130 19.02 -1.14 -2.91
N SER A 131 17.78 -1.18 -2.45
CA SER A 131 17.32 -0.35 -1.34
C SER A 131 17.48 -1.09 -0.02
N LEU A 132 18.08 -0.40 0.95
CA LEU A 132 18.05 -0.75 2.36
C LEU A 132 17.14 0.23 3.08
N ASP A 133 16.22 -0.26 3.88
CA ASP A 133 15.29 0.56 4.64
C ASP A 133 15.23 0.06 6.09
N SER A 134 15.50 0.96 7.03
CA SER A 134 15.40 0.69 8.47
C SER A 134 14.44 1.71 9.05
N ASN A 135 13.34 1.26 9.63
CA ASN A 135 12.37 2.15 10.23
C ASN A 135 11.95 1.69 11.64
N LEU A 136 11.72 2.66 12.49
CA LEU A 136 11.15 2.53 13.81
C LEU A 136 9.85 3.32 13.85
N ARG A 137 8.78 2.68 14.28
CA ARG A 137 7.48 3.32 14.53
C ARG A 137 7.05 3.08 15.95
N VAL A 138 6.59 4.11 16.58
CA VAL A 138 6.03 4.09 17.95
C VAL A 138 4.66 4.74 17.87
N ASP A 139 3.64 4.05 18.28
CA ASP A 139 2.30 4.59 18.52
C ASP A 139 1.83 4.18 19.94
N GLU A 140 0.59 4.53 20.30
CA GLU A 140 0.08 4.32 21.65
C GLU A 140 0.06 2.84 22.08
N GLU A 141 -0.25 1.95 21.16
CA GLU A 141 -0.34 0.51 21.44
C GLU A 141 0.90 -0.25 20.96
N THR A 142 1.67 0.28 19.99
CA THR A 142 2.66 -0.53 19.27
C THR A 142 4.00 0.16 19.13
N ILE A 143 5.06 -0.58 19.42
CA ILE A 143 6.44 -0.24 19.03
C ILE A 143 6.86 -1.27 18.00
N ARG A 144 7.30 -0.82 16.82
CA ARG A 144 7.71 -1.68 15.71
C ARG A 144 9.01 -1.20 15.09
N GLY A 145 9.99 -2.09 15.04
CA GLY A 145 11.22 -1.93 14.27
C GLY A 145 11.24 -2.86 13.06
N LYS A 146 11.61 -2.35 11.90
CA LYS A 146 11.72 -3.14 10.68
C LYS A 146 12.98 -2.75 9.92
N PHE A 147 13.69 -3.76 9.42
CA PHE A 147 14.76 -3.61 8.45
C PHE A 147 14.41 -4.40 7.20
N SER A 148 14.52 -3.80 6.02
CA SER A 148 14.23 -4.45 4.76
C SER A 148 15.29 -4.17 3.69
N VAL A 149 15.50 -5.16 2.84
CA VAL A 149 16.36 -5.12 1.66
C VAL A 149 15.48 -5.39 0.45
N VAL A 150 15.53 -4.52 -0.54
CA VAL A 150 14.77 -4.65 -1.78
C VAL A 150 15.71 -4.56 -2.97
N ASN A 151 15.76 -5.62 -3.76
CA ASN A 151 16.36 -5.59 -5.09
C ASN A 151 15.20 -5.48 -6.10
N PRO A 152 14.99 -4.33 -6.75
CA PRO A 152 13.82 -4.09 -7.60
C PRO A 152 13.84 -4.88 -8.91
N ASN A 153 15.00 -5.31 -9.37
CA ASN A 153 15.16 -6.08 -10.61
C ASN A 153 16.07 -7.30 -10.38
N TRP A 154 15.56 -8.30 -9.64
CA TRP A 154 16.29 -9.51 -9.35
C TRP A 154 16.52 -10.35 -10.62
N ASN A 155 17.80 -10.59 -10.91
CA ASN A 155 18.24 -11.43 -12.02
C ASN A 155 17.61 -11.02 -13.38
N TYR A 156 17.43 -9.70 -13.60
CA TYR A 156 16.89 -9.10 -14.86
C TYR A 156 15.49 -9.59 -15.23
N SER A 157 14.69 -9.90 -14.24
CA SER A 157 13.37 -10.52 -14.47
C SER A 157 12.20 -9.56 -14.28
N ASP A 158 12.46 -8.25 -14.08
CA ASP A 158 11.48 -7.22 -13.68
C ASP A 158 10.70 -7.59 -12.40
N ARG A 159 11.30 -8.46 -11.59
CA ARG A 159 10.75 -8.92 -10.32
C ARG A 159 11.55 -8.33 -9.16
N ALA A 160 10.86 -7.66 -8.28
CA ALA A 160 11.47 -7.23 -7.03
C ALA A 160 11.66 -8.43 -6.10
N LEU A 161 12.83 -8.52 -5.47
CA LEU A 161 13.10 -9.46 -4.40
C LEU A 161 13.17 -8.67 -3.09
N ILE A 162 12.43 -9.12 -2.08
CA ILE A 162 12.25 -8.40 -0.82
C ILE A 162 12.58 -9.34 0.33
N ALA A 163 13.53 -8.95 1.19
CA ALA A 163 13.78 -9.62 2.45
C ALA A 163 13.59 -8.62 3.59
N SER A 164 13.01 -9.04 4.71
CA SER A 164 12.86 -8.16 5.88
C SER A 164 12.95 -8.93 7.19
N ILE A 165 13.42 -8.22 8.22
CA ILE A 165 13.38 -8.63 9.62
C ILE A 165 12.53 -7.59 10.34
N GLU A 166 11.64 -8.05 11.21
CA GLU A 166 10.72 -7.19 11.95
C GLU A 166 10.61 -7.65 13.40
N SER A 167 10.56 -6.68 14.30
CA SER A 167 10.24 -6.91 15.72
C SER A 167 9.20 -5.88 16.16
N SER A 168 8.18 -6.34 16.86
CA SER A 168 7.12 -5.46 17.38
C SER A 168 6.62 -5.94 18.73
N VAL A 169 6.26 -4.97 19.58
CA VAL A 169 5.50 -5.18 20.82
C VAL A 169 4.20 -4.43 20.67
N THR A 170 3.07 -5.07 20.93
CA THR A 170 1.75 -4.47 20.89
C THR A 170 1.06 -4.69 22.22
N ASP A 171 0.93 -3.62 22.99
CA ASP A 171 0.23 -3.60 24.27
C ASP A 171 -1.25 -3.27 24.06
N ARG A 172 -2.10 -4.23 24.36
CA ARG A 172 -3.55 -4.15 24.33
C ARG A 172 -4.20 -4.64 25.63
N MET A 173 -3.44 -4.56 26.73
CA MET A 173 -3.90 -5.02 28.05
C MET A 173 -5.16 -4.29 28.54
N GLY A 174 -5.33 -3.00 28.17
CA GLY A 174 -6.41 -2.18 28.71
C GLY A 174 -7.80 -2.52 28.21
N ASP A 175 -7.97 -2.62 26.89
CA ASP A 175 -9.30 -2.78 26.25
C ASP A 175 -9.49 -4.16 25.58
N TYR A 176 -8.42 -4.93 25.40
CA TYR A 176 -8.43 -6.19 24.68
C TYR A 176 -7.89 -7.37 25.49
N GLY A 177 -7.34 -7.08 26.67
CA GLY A 177 -6.92 -8.07 27.63
C GLY A 177 -5.63 -8.84 27.31
N TYR A 178 -4.81 -8.38 26.34
CA TYR A 178 -3.57 -9.06 25.98
C TYR A 178 -2.45 -8.13 25.48
N GLU A 179 -1.23 -8.65 25.53
CA GLU A 179 -0.03 -8.07 24.94
C GLU A 179 0.64 -9.10 24.04
N THR A 180 1.25 -8.67 22.94
CA THR A 180 2.06 -9.53 22.09
C THR A 180 3.43 -8.93 21.81
N SER A 181 4.46 -9.79 21.87
CA SER A 181 5.80 -9.52 21.37
C SER A 181 6.09 -10.45 20.22
N GLN A 182 6.37 -9.89 19.05
CA GLN A 182 6.57 -10.67 17.82
C GLN A 182 7.89 -10.30 17.17
N THR A 183 8.70 -11.31 16.81
CA THR A 183 9.95 -11.11 16.05
C THR A 183 10.08 -12.16 14.97
N GLY A 184 10.47 -11.75 13.77
CA GLY A 184 10.60 -12.68 12.67
C GLY A 184 11.18 -12.07 11.41
N PHE A 185 11.15 -12.88 10.36
CA PHE A 185 11.64 -12.47 9.04
C PHE A 185 10.64 -12.85 7.95
N SER A 186 10.76 -12.18 6.82
CA SER A 186 10.02 -12.53 5.62
C SER A 186 10.87 -12.40 4.37
N PHE A 187 10.52 -13.21 3.39
CA PHE A 187 11.14 -13.22 2.07
C PHE A 187 10.04 -13.30 1.02
N GLY A 188 10.08 -12.41 0.04
CA GLY A 188 9.03 -12.33 -0.96
C GLY A 188 9.49 -11.70 -2.26
N SER A 189 8.58 -11.64 -3.18
CA SER A 189 8.77 -11.02 -4.48
C SER A 189 7.54 -10.22 -4.86
N ASN A 190 7.70 -9.29 -5.80
CA ASN A 190 6.60 -8.52 -6.37
C ASN A 190 6.88 -8.27 -7.84
N TRP A 191 5.88 -8.45 -8.69
CA TRP A 191 5.95 -8.13 -10.11
C TRP A 191 4.57 -7.87 -10.70
N GLU A 192 4.55 -7.17 -11.82
CA GLU A 192 3.36 -7.02 -12.64
C GLU A 192 3.18 -8.29 -13.50
N GLN A 193 2.11 -9.05 -13.24
CA GLN A 193 1.83 -10.31 -13.92
C GLN A 193 1.11 -10.08 -15.26
N TYR A 194 0.21 -9.11 -15.28
CA TYR A 194 -0.53 -8.60 -16.43
C TYR A 194 -0.72 -7.09 -16.23
N ASP A 195 -1.11 -6.36 -17.25
CA ASP A 195 -1.33 -4.91 -17.21
C ASP A 195 -2.16 -4.47 -15.99
N ASP A 196 -1.50 -3.73 -15.09
CA ASP A 196 -2.05 -3.23 -13.82
C ASP A 196 -2.41 -4.33 -12.77
N LEU A 197 -2.07 -5.60 -13.03
CA LEU A 197 -2.24 -6.71 -12.09
C LEU A 197 -0.90 -7.12 -11.48
N PHE A 198 -0.73 -6.80 -10.20
CA PHE A 198 0.46 -7.13 -9.44
C PHE A 198 0.26 -8.41 -8.61
N PHE A 199 1.27 -9.26 -8.60
CA PHE A 199 1.33 -10.47 -7.77
C PHE A 199 2.50 -10.39 -6.79
N SER A 200 2.22 -10.71 -5.52
CA SER A 200 3.18 -10.52 -4.42
C SER A 200 3.21 -11.76 -3.52
N PRO A 201 3.93 -12.83 -3.88
CA PRO A 201 4.13 -13.98 -3.00
C PRO A 201 5.16 -13.67 -1.90
N LYS A 202 4.95 -14.23 -0.72
CA LYS A 202 5.81 -14.04 0.46
C LYS A 202 5.78 -15.26 1.36
N ILE A 203 6.94 -15.66 1.88
CA ILE A 203 7.09 -16.60 3.00
C ILE A 203 7.54 -15.78 4.20
N SER A 204 6.97 -16.07 5.36
CA SER A 204 7.33 -15.41 6.62
C SER A 204 7.41 -16.42 7.75
N MET A 205 8.28 -16.16 8.71
CA MET A 205 8.39 -16.91 9.94
C MET A 205 8.52 -15.94 11.11
N PHE A 206 7.63 -16.07 12.09
CA PHE A 206 7.58 -15.22 13.27
C PHE A 206 7.47 -16.06 14.52
N HIS A 207 8.21 -15.65 15.54
CA HIS A 207 8.03 -16.09 16.91
C HIS A 207 7.19 -15.02 17.61
N GLU A 208 6.09 -15.44 18.24
CA GLU A 208 5.16 -14.59 18.98
C GLU A 208 5.09 -15.05 20.43
N LYS A 209 5.21 -14.12 21.36
CA LYS A 209 4.85 -14.31 22.76
C LYS A 209 3.56 -13.57 23.03
N LEU A 210 2.58 -14.25 23.61
CA LEU A 210 1.27 -13.71 24.00
C LEU A 210 1.13 -13.81 25.51
N ASP A 211 0.94 -12.66 26.15
CA ASP A 211 0.62 -12.54 27.57
C ASP A 211 -0.80 -11.96 27.72
N THR A 212 -1.55 -12.35 28.76
CA THR A 212 -2.90 -11.85 29.00
C THR A 212 -3.01 -11.08 30.32
N ASN A 213 -4.05 -10.23 30.42
CA ASN A 213 -4.35 -9.49 31.63
C ASN A 213 -4.91 -10.46 32.70
N GLN A 214 -4.67 -10.16 34.01
CA GLN A 214 -5.23 -10.92 35.12
C GLN A 214 -6.76 -10.95 35.14
N SER A 215 -7.42 -9.91 34.63
CA SER A 215 -8.88 -9.82 34.50
C SER A 215 -9.44 -10.53 33.25
N ALA A 216 -8.60 -10.95 32.31
CA ALA A 216 -9.03 -11.64 31.12
C ALA A 216 -9.76 -12.96 31.44
N SER A 217 -10.64 -13.40 30.53
CA SER A 217 -11.37 -14.65 30.71
C SER A 217 -10.43 -15.87 30.76
N ASP A 218 -10.89 -16.95 31.37
CA ASP A 218 -10.12 -18.20 31.40
C ASP A 218 -9.84 -18.76 30.00
N LYS A 219 -10.67 -18.44 29.03
CA LYS A 219 -10.48 -18.82 27.63
C LYS A 219 -9.33 -18.05 26.97
N LEU A 220 -9.21 -16.75 27.26
CA LEU A 220 -8.08 -15.94 26.80
C LEU A 220 -6.78 -16.38 27.48
N LYS A 221 -6.80 -16.58 28.81
CA LYS A 221 -5.63 -17.04 29.58
C LYS A 221 -5.06 -18.37 29.11
N LYS A 222 -5.88 -19.27 28.58
CA LYS A 222 -5.41 -20.51 27.97
C LYS A 222 -4.60 -20.31 26.69
N GLN A 223 -4.67 -19.12 26.08
CA GLN A 223 -3.92 -18.79 24.87
C GLN A 223 -2.57 -18.11 25.18
N GLU A 224 -2.23 -17.90 26.47
CA GLU A 224 -0.88 -17.46 26.86
C GLU A 224 0.16 -18.48 26.42
N GLY A 225 1.28 -17.98 25.86
CA GLY A 225 2.35 -18.84 25.43
C GLY A 225 3.26 -18.24 24.39
N GLU A 226 4.16 -19.06 23.93
CA GLU A 226 5.09 -18.72 22.84
C GLU A 226 4.74 -19.57 21.63
N TYR A 227 4.67 -18.95 20.46
CA TYR A 227 4.21 -19.56 19.22
C TYR A 227 5.21 -19.32 18.10
N LEU A 228 5.49 -20.35 17.31
CA LEU A 228 6.24 -20.23 16.08
C LEU A 228 5.30 -20.42 14.90
N ASP A 229 5.13 -19.37 14.11
CA ASP A 229 4.30 -19.37 12.91
C ASP A 229 5.16 -19.19 11.66
N ALA A 230 5.04 -20.08 10.69
CA ALA A 230 5.54 -19.87 9.33
C ALA A 230 4.36 -19.93 8.37
N ASP A 231 4.28 -18.90 7.51
CA ASP A 231 3.17 -18.71 6.58
C ASP A 231 3.68 -18.53 5.16
N PHE A 232 2.93 -19.06 4.19
CA PHE A 232 2.96 -18.61 2.81
C PHE A 232 1.81 -17.64 2.57
N ALA A 233 2.13 -16.45 2.13
CA ALA A 233 1.13 -15.44 1.79
C ALA A 233 1.26 -15.03 0.33
N TYR A 234 0.16 -14.63 -0.29
CA TYR A 234 0.21 -13.95 -1.57
C TYR A 234 -0.86 -12.87 -1.68
N GLY A 235 -0.53 -11.84 -2.43
CA GLY A 235 -1.42 -10.75 -2.76
C GLY A 235 -1.61 -10.63 -4.26
N LEU A 236 -2.83 -10.29 -4.67
CA LEU A 236 -3.19 -9.88 -6.02
C LEU A 236 -3.79 -8.49 -5.93
N VAL A 237 -3.21 -7.53 -6.67
CA VAL A 237 -3.68 -6.14 -6.70
C VAL A 237 -3.91 -5.74 -8.16
N LEU A 238 -5.16 -5.48 -8.50
CA LEU A 238 -5.56 -4.90 -9.79
C LEU A 238 -5.93 -3.43 -9.57
N ASP A 239 -5.09 -2.51 -10.10
CA ASP A 239 -5.25 -1.06 -9.93
C ASP A 239 -5.55 -0.38 -11.27
N LYS A 240 -6.83 -0.17 -11.54
CA LYS A 240 -7.36 0.48 -12.74
C LYS A 240 -7.84 1.91 -12.46
N ARG A 241 -7.29 2.57 -11.44
CA ARG A 241 -7.60 3.96 -11.12
C ARG A 241 -6.88 4.91 -12.08
N ASP A 242 -7.51 6.03 -12.39
CA ASP A 242 -6.93 7.11 -13.19
C ASP A 242 -5.66 7.70 -12.54
N ARG A 243 -5.64 7.79 -11.21
CA ARG A 243 -4.51 8.27 -10.40
C ARG A 243 -4.57 7.70 -8.98
N ARG A 244 -3.39 7.62 -8.33
CA ARG A 244 -3.30 7.04 -6.97
C ARG A 244 -3.81 7.97 -5.87
N TYR A 245 -3.64 9.27 -6.05
CA TYR A 245 -4.11 10.31 -5.12
C TYR A 245 -5.24 11.08 -5.76
N GLN A 246 -6.24 11.49 -4.96
CA GLN A 246 -7.44 12.19 -5.43
C GLN A 246 -8.04 11.49 -6.66
N THR A 247 -8.20 10.18 -6.56
CA THR A 247 -8.78 9.33 -7.60
C THR A 247 -10.17 9.84 -7.98
N THR A 248 -10.43 9.98 -9.27
CA THR A 248 -11.74 10.43 -9.76
C THR A 248 -12.52 9.33 -10.48
N ASP A 249 -11.81 8.39 -11.10
CA ASP A 249 -12.44 7.32 -11.88
C ASP A 249 -11.66 6.00 -11.76
N GLY A 250 -12.34 4.89 -12.05
CA GLY A 250 -11.74 3.58 -12.07
C GLY A 250 -11.95 2.79 -10.79
N TYR A 251 -11.15 1.74 -10.60
CA TYR A 251 -11.29 0.86 -9.45
C TYR A 251 -9.97 0.23 -9.00
N LEU A 252 -9.98 -0.20 -7.75
CA LEU A 252 -8.91 -0.95 -7.11
C LEU A 252 -9.48 -2.23 -6.51
N SER A 253 -8.94 -3.38 -6.89
CA SER A 253 -9.29 -4.70 -6.35
C SER A 253 -8.08 -5.34 -5.70
N LYS A 254 -8.20 -5.77 -4.45
CA LYS A 254 -7.13 -6.42 -3.68
C LYS A 254 -7.62 -7.73 -3.10
N PHE A 255 -6.90 -8.79 -3.36
CA PHE A 255 -7.07 -10.07 -2.69
C PHE A 255 -5.79 -10.46 -1.98
N ASN A 256 -5.89 -10.90 -0.74
CA ASN A 256 -4.75 -11.44 0.01
C ASN A 256 -5.17 -12.74 0.68
N GLN A 257 -4.30 -13.73 0.61
CA GLN A 257 -4.44 -14.98 1.33
C GLN A 257 -3.14 -15.29 2.07
N ARG A 258 -3.26 -15.84 3.27
CA ARG A 258 -2.15 -16.37 4.06
C ARG A 258 -2.50 -17.80 4.48
N VAL A 259 -1.64 -18.72 4.08
CA VAL A 259 -1.75 -20.15 4.31
C VAL A 259 -0.69 -20.53 5.35
N PRO A 260 -1.05 -21.10 6.48
CA PRO A 260 -0.10 -21.55 7.49
C PRO A 260 0.70 -22.75 6.96
N LEU A 261 2.04 -22.70 7.12
CA LEU A 261 2.95 -23.80 6.79
C LEU A 261 3.40 -24.55 8.05
N ILE A 262 3.73 -23.79 9.11
CA ILE A 262 4.09 -24.28 10.44
C ILE A 262 3.36 -23.40 11.44
N SER A 263 2.61 -23.99 12.34
CA SER A 263 1.90 -23.30 13.41
C SER A 263 1.37 -24.33 14.41
N GLU A 264 1.16 -23.95 15.66
CA GLU A 264 0.40 -24.76 16.60
C GLU A 264 -1.09 -24.67 16.30
N VAL A 265 -1.56 -23.47 15.89
CA VAL A 265 -2.94 -23.24 15.46
C VAL A 265 -2.94 -22.81 13.99
N TYR A 266 -3.22 -23.76 13.11
CA TYR A 266 -3.24 -23.51 11.67
C TYR A 266 -4.44 -22.65 11.29
N SER A 267 -4.21 -21.36 11.04
CA SER A 267 -5.27 -20.40 10.71
C SER A 267 -5.12 -19.87 9.27
N LEU A 268 -6.08 -20.19 8.42
CA LEU A 268 -6.17 -19.69 7.05
C LEU A 268 -6.79 -18.29 7.06
N TYR A 269 -6.06 -17.30 6.55
CA TYR A 269 -6.54 -15.93 6.43
C TYR A 269 -6.84 -15.57 4.98
N ASN A 270 -7.99 -14.93 4.74
CA ASN A 270 -8.41 -14.39 3.46
C ASN A 270 -8.88 -12.94 3.63
N SER A 271 -8.58 -12.09 2.66
CA SER A 271 -9.04 -10.71 2.62
C SER A 271 -9.33 -10.30 1.18
N TYR A 272 -10.50 -9.73 0.97
CA TYR A 272 -10.86 -9.10 -0.29
C TYR A 272 -11.30 -7.66 -0.05
N GLU A 273 -10.80 -6.76 -0.87
CA GLU A 273 -11.18 -5.35 -0.88
C GLU A 273 -11.41 -4.90 -2.31
N TYR A 274 -12.55 -4.27 -2.54
CA TYR A 274 -12.90 -3.62 -3.80
C TYR A 274 -13.29 -2.17 -3.55
N THR A 275 -12.68 -1.25 -4.26
CA THR A 275 -13.01 0.18 -4.19
C THR A 275 -13.18 0.71 -5.60
N THR A 276 -14.31 1.34 -5.89
CA THR A 276 -14.57 1.99 -7.16
C THR A 276 -14.84 3.48 -6.98
N PHE A 277 -14.47 4.25 -7.97
CA PHE A 277 -14.65 5.68 -8.05
C PHE A 277 -15.37 6.01 -9.34
N ASN A 278 -16.24 7.00 -9.30
CA ASN A 278 -16.96 7.48 -10.46
C ASN A 278 -17.19 8.98 -10.34
N GLN A 279 -16.79 9.72 -11.35
CA GLN A 279 -16.97 11.16 -11.42
C GLN A 279 -18.26 11.49 -12.19
N ILE A 280 -19.16 12.22 -11.55
CA ILE A 280 -20.37 12.76 -12.15
C ILE A 280 -20.32 14.29 -12.03
N LYS A 281 -19.93 14.96 -13.11
CA LYS A 281 -19.60 16.40 -13.13
C LYS A 281 -18.48 16.72 -12.13
N GLU A 282 -18.75 17.55 -11.12
CA GLU A 282 -17.79 17.96 -10.08
C GLU A 282 -17.81 17.06 -8.84
N ILE A 283 -18.70 16.06 -8.82
CA ILE A 283 -18.89 15.16 -7.67
C ILE A 283 -18.18 13.85 -7.97
N VAL A 284 -17.32 13.40 -7.06
CA VAL A 284 -16.72 12.07 -7.11
C VAL A 284 -17.40 11.17 -6.08
N THR A 285 -17.95 10.07 -6.54
CA THR A 285 -18.51 9.02 -5.67
C THR A 285 -17.51 7.90 -5.48
N LYS A 286 -17.43 7.39 -4.27
CA LYS A 286 -16.58 6.26 -3.88
C LYS A 286 -17.43 5.20 -3.19
N LEU A 287 -17.31 3.96 -3.65
CA LEU A 287 -17.85 2.80 -2.96
C LEU A 287 -16.72 1.83 -2.66
N SER A 288 -16.59 1.42 -1.40
CA SER A 288 -15.60 0.44 -0.98
C SER A 288 -16.27 -0.70 -0.22
N VAL A 289 -15.94 -1.92 -0.58
CA VAL A 289 -16.39 -3.14 0.10
C VAL A 289 -15.17 -3.91 0.57
N GLN A 290 -15.19 -4.36 1.81
CA GLN A 290 -14.15 -5.22 2.38
C GLN A 290 -14.77 -6.43 3.08
N ALA A 291 -14.20 -7.60 2.84
CA ALA A 291 -14.48 -8.82 3.58
C ALA A 291 -13.16 -9.47 4.00
N ARG A 292 -13.05 -9.85 5.27
CA ARG A 292 -11.90 -10.60 5.79
C ARG A 292 -12.41 -11.78 6.59
N ALA A 293 -11.69 -12.88 6.50
CA ALA A 293 -11.98 -14.11 7.21
C ALA A 293 -10.67 -14.73 7.71
N ILE A 294 -10.69 -15.25 8.94
CA ILE A 294 -9.65 -16.10 9.47
C ILE A 294 -10.31 -17.32 10.08
N ASN A 295 -9.90 -18.50 9.64
CA ASN A 295 -10.50 -19.74 10.10
C ASN A 295 -9.40 -20.70 10.52
N SER A 296 -9.53 -21.31 11.69
CA SER A 296 -8.72 -22.46 12.03
C SER A 296 -9.07 -23.61 11.09
N ILE A 297 -8.05 -24.30 10.60
CA ILE A 297 -8.20 -25.55 9.82
C ILE A 297 -7.87 -26.79 10.67
N THR A 298 -7.73 -26.58 11.97
CA THR A 298 -7.59 -27.61 13.02
C THR A 298 -8.75 -27.49 14.00
N ASP A 299 -8.78 -28.35 15.01
CA ASP A 299 -9.81 -28.29 16.07
C ASP A 299 -9.53 -27.20 17.13
N GLU A 300 -8.42 -26.44 16.97
CA GLU A 300 -8.04 -25.36 17.87
C GLU A 300 -8.69 -24.02 17.48
N ASP A 301 -8.99 -23.18 18.48
CA ASP A 301 -9.58 -21.86 18.28
C ASP A 301 -8.55 -20.87 17.71
N VAL A 302 -9.00 -19.92 16.88
CA VAL A 302 -8.13 -18.83 16.38
C VAL A 302 -7.65 -17.99 17.57
N ARG A 303 -6.32 -17.81 17.68
CA ARG A 303 -5.70 -16.99 18.74
C ARG A 303 -6.22 -15.56 18.71
N VAL A 304 -6.43 -14.94 19.87
CA VAL A 304 -6.92 -13.57 20.00
C VAL A 304 -6.03 -12.55 19.27
N SER A 305 -4.71 -12.76 19.25
CA SER A 305 -3.75 -11.96 18.50
C SER A 305 -3.94 -11.99 16.98
N LYS A 306 -4.57 -13.03 16.46
CA LYS A 306 -4.84 -13.23 15.02
C LYS A 306 -6.27 -12.82 14.62
N ARG A 307 -7.17 -12.61 15.58
CA ARG A 307 -8.56 -12.23 15.31
C ARG A 307 -8.68 -10.87 14.65
N LEU A 308 -9.79 -10.63 14.00
CA LEU A 308 -10.04 -9.48 13.16
C LEU A 308 -10.81 -8.41 13.92
N TYR A 309 -10.44 -7.16 13.68
CA TYR A 309 -11.08 -5.97 14.23
C TYR A 309 -11.43 -5.01 13.10
N VAL A 310 -12.46 -4.18 13.28
CA VAL A 310 -12.83 -3.15 12.32
C VAL A 310 -12.03 -1.88 12.62
N SER A 311 -11.31 -1.38 11.61
CA SER A 311 -10.52 -0.16 11.75
C SER A 311 -11.40 1.10 11.70
N GLY A 312 -10.94 2.19 12.30
CA GLY A 312 -11.63 3.46 12.28
C GLY A 312 -11.84 4.08 10.89
N LYS A 313 -11.04 3.67 9.89
CA LYS A 313 -11.24 4.07 8.47
C LYS A 313 -12.43 3.34 7.83
N ARG A 314 -12.84 2.19 8.40
CA ARG A 314 -13.93 1.37 7.86
C ARG A 314 -15.28 1.60 8.55
N LEU A 315 -15.23 2.18 9.75
CA LEU A 315 -16.45 2.54 10.48
C LEU A 315 -16.17 3.79 11.31
N ARG A 316 -16.43 4.96 10.75
CA ARG A 316 -16.34 6.24 11.43
C ARG A 316 -17.53 6.39 12.38
N GLY A 317 -17.39 7.13 13.47
CA GLY A 317 -18.42 7.23 14.52
C GLY A 317 -18.30 6.17 15.61
N PHE A 318 -17.29 5.30 15.52
CA PHE A 318 -16.96 4.30 16.54
C PHE A 318 -15.45 4.30 16.83
N GLU A 319 -15.09 4.00 18.07
CA GLU A 319 -13.68 3.81 18.40
C GLU A 319 -13.09 2.61 17.63
N PRO A 320 -11.86 2.73 17.08
CA PRO A 320 -11.23 1.66 16.31
C PRO A 320 -11.11 0.37 17.12
N GLY A 321 -11.55 -0.75 16.55
CA GLY A 321 -11.44 -2.06 17.19
C GLY A 321 -12.41 -2.33 18.35
N LYS A 322 -13.15 -1.31 18.81
CA LYS A 322 -14.00 -1.40 20.01
C LYS A 322 -15.49 -1.57 19.67
N ILE A 323 -15.75 -2.48 18.74
CA ILE A 323 -17.08 -2.98 18.38
C ILE A 323 -17.05 -4.50 18.28
N GLY A 324 -18.18 -5.15 18.47
CA GLY A 324 -18.35 -6.59 18.26
C GLY A 324 -18.27 -7.41 19.53
N PRO A 325 -17.78 -8.66 19.44
CA PRO A 325 -17.74 -9.58 20.57
C PRO A 325 -16.85 -9.09 21.71
N THR A 326 -17.34 -9.26 22.94
CA THR A 326 -16.59 -8.98 24.17
C THR A 326 -16.62 -10.20 25.09
N ASP A 327 -15.52 -10.46 25.80
CA ASP A 327 -15.41 -11.51 26.79
C ASP A 327 -14.78 -10.94 28.08
N ALA A 328 -15.42 -11.10 29.21
CA ALA A 328 -15.04 -10.50 30.51
C ALA A 328 -14.82 -8.98 30.47
N GLY A 329 -15.42 -8.28 29.50
CA GLY A 329 -15.27 -6.83 29.28
C GLY A 329 -14.23 -6.44 28.22
N ASP A 330 -13.38 -7.36 27.79
CA ASP A 330 -12.37 -7.15 26.77
C ASP A 330 -12.93 -7.35 25.34
N PHE A 331 -12.54 -6.50 24.40
CA PHE A 331 -12.87 -6.68 22.98
C PHE A 331 -12.00 -7.78 22.37
N ILE A 332 -12.60 -8.90 22.01
CA ILE A 332 -11.90 -10.09 21.53
C ILE A 332 -11.81 -10.19 20.00
N GLY A 333 -12.42 -9.23 19.26
CA GLY A 333 -12.53 -9.32 17.81
C GLY A 333 -13.38 -10.51 17.34
N GLY A 334 -13.21 -10.89 16.09
CA GLY A 334 -13.93 -12.01 15.50
C GLY A 334 -13.15 -12.68 14.38
N ASN A 335 -13.65 -13.81 13.93
CA ASN A 335 -13.06 -14.54 12.81
C ASN A 335 -13.44 -13.90 11.46
N TYR A 336 -14.48 -13.08 11.43
CA TYR A 336 -14.98 -12.42 10.21
C TYR A 336 -15.18 -10.92 10.42
N THR A 337 -14.79 -10.13 9.42
CA THR A 337 -15.16 -8.71 9.34
C THR A 337 -15.68 -8.39 7.96
N THR A 338 -16.73 -7.59 7.92
CA THR A 338 -17.27 -7.02 6.68
C THR A 338 -17.42 -5.52 6.85
N ALA A 339 -17.14 -4.75 5.79
CA ALA A 339 -17.35 -3.31 5.78
C ALA A 339 -17.79 -2.83 4.40
N ILE A 340 -18.70 -1.88 4.39
CA ILE A 340 -19.15 -1.15 3.20
C ILE A 340 -19.04 0.34 3.52
N ASN A 341 -18.35 1.09 2.67
CA ASN A 341 -18.16 2.52 2.82
C ASN A 341 -18.63 3.19 1.52
N ALA A 342 -19.61 4.02 1.60
CA ALA A 342 -20.06 4.90 0.53
C ALA A 342 -19.70 6.33 0.89
N ALA A 343 -19.05 7.05 -0.02
CA ALA A 343 -18.73 8.46 0.18
C ALA A 343 -18.94 9.24 -1.12
N THR A 344 -19.23 10.52 -0.98
CA THR A 344 -19.30 11.43 -2.10
C THR A 344 -18.55 12.70 -1.75
N THR A 345 -17.61 13.09 -2.62
CA THR A 345 -16.89 14.36 -2.50
C THR A 345 -17.81 15.47 -2.97
N LEU A 346 -17.95 16.50 -2.17
CA LEU A 346 -18.75 17.66 -2.48
C LEU A 346 -17.98 18.62 -3.39
N PRO A 347 -18.65 19.40 -4.25
CA PRO A 347 -18.00 20.47 -5.01
C PRO A 347 -17.30 21.45 -4.09
N GLU A 348 -16.26 22.10 -4.59
CA GLU A 348 -15.51 23.10 -3.84
C GLU A 348 -16.41 24.26 -3.39
N PHE A 349 -16.43 24.55 -2.10
CA PHE A 349 -17.14 25.67 -1.52
C PHE A 349 -16.19 26.87 -1.34
N GLY A 350 -16.11 27.72 -2.34
CA GLY A 350 -15.34 29.00 -2.27
C GLY A 350 -14.04 28.99 -3.04
N ALA A 351 -13.43 30.15 -3.18
CA ALA A 351 -12.19 30.34 -3.93
C ALA A 351 -10.98 29.79 -3.14
N ASN A 352 -10.10 29.03 -3.82
CA ASN A 352 -8.78 28.58 -3.36
C ASN A 352 -8.76 27.44 -2.31
N LEU A 353 -9.64 26.46 -2.40
CA LEU A 353 -9.59 25.25 -1.56
C LEU A 353 -9.14 23.99 -2.35
N GLU A 354 -8.29 24.16 -3.36
CA GLU A 354 -7.82 23.07 -4.25
C GLU A 354 -7.19 21.86 -3.53
N ASN A 355 -6.78 22.03 -2.26
CA ASN A 355 -6.18 20.98 -1.44
C ASN A 355 -7.11 20.46 -0.33
N VAL A 356 -8.41 20.75 -0.39
CA VAL A 356 -9.38 20.36 0.64
C VAL A 356 -10.55 19.63 0.01
N ASP A 357 -10.70 18.36 0.36
CA ASP A 357 -11.84 17.55 -0.07
C ASP A 357 -12.88 17.47 1.06
N PHE A 358 -14.09 17.91 0.78
CA PHE A 358 -15.25 17.73 1.64
C PHE A 358 -16.03 16.51 1.21
N GLN A 359 -16.41 15.66 2.14
CA GLN A 359 -17.13 14.43 1.82
C GLN A 359 -18.31 14.17 2.76
N LEU A 360 -19.41 13.69 2.20
CA LEU A 360 -20.45 13.01 2.95
C LEU A 360 -20.22 11.52 2.86
N PHE A 361 -20.47 10.80 3.95
CA PHE A 361 -20.28 9.35 3.96
C PHE A 361 -21.35 8.59 4.71
N LEU A 362 -21.50 7.34 4.33
CA LEU A 362 -22.27 6.30 5.00
C LEU A 362 -21.35 5.09 5.16
N ASP A 363 -21.11 4.67 6.39
CA ASP A 363 -20.31 3.50 6.70
C ASP A 363 -21.19 2.43 7.35
N ALA A 364 -20.96 1.18 6.99
CA ALA A 364 -21.56 0.02 7.63
C ALA A 364 -20.49 -1.07 7.80
N ALA A 365 -20.42 -1.68 8.99
CA ALA A 365 -19.49 -2.76 9.24
C ALA A 365 -20.00 -3.71 10.32
N ASN A 366 -19.44 -4.92 10.32
CA ASN A 366 -19.61 -5.89 11.40
C ASN A 366 -18.33 -6.67 11.64
N VAL A 367 -18.18 -7.17 12.87
CA VAL A 367 -17.18 -8.14 13.28
C VAL A 367 -17.90 -9.23 14.06
N PHE A 368 -17.66 -10.48 13.69
CA PHE A 368 -18.40 -11.64 14.22
C PHE A 368 -17.60 -12.93 14.07
N GLY A 369 -18.14 -14.04 14.60
CA GLY A 369 -17.52 -15.35 14.58
C GLY A 369 -16.55 -15.52 15.76
N VAL A 370 -17.07 -16.03 16.88
CA VAL A 370 -16.29 -16.46 18.04
C VAL A 370 -16.35 -17.97 18.09
N ASP A 371 -15.25 -18.63 17.75
CA ASP A 371 -15.15 -20.08 17.61
C ASP A 371 -15.27 -20.82 18.94
N TYR A 372 -14.72 -20.29 20.04
CA TYR A 372 -14.76 -20.97 21.34
C TYR A 372 -16.06 -20.77 22.12
N ASP A 373 -16.87 -19.75 21.77
CA ASP A 373 -18.16 -19.49 22.42
C ASP A 373 -19.07 -18.66 21.52
N SER A 374 -19.98 -19.32 20.82
CA SER A 374 -20.93 -18.66 19.92
C SER A 374 -21.92 -17.72 20.62
N SER A 375 -22.06 -17.82 21.97
CA SER A 375 -22.93 -16.94 22.74
C SER A 375 -22.38 -15.50 22.83
N LEU A 376 -21.07 -15.32 22.64
CA LEU A 376 -20.42 -14.03 22.62
C LEU A 376 -20.54 -13.33 21.25
N ASP A 377 -21.01 -14.03 20.24
CA ASP A 377 -21.07 -13.54 18.88
C ASP A 377 -22.10 -12.41 18.69
N SER A 378 -21.81 -11.51 17.78
CA SER A 378 -22.66 -10.35 17.49
C SER A 378 -23.06 -10.33 16.03
N SER A 379 -24.34 -10.58 15.75
CA SER A 379 -24.91 -10.47 14.42
C SER A 379 -25.35 -9.04 14.04
N LYS A 380 -25.26 -8.07 14.96
CA LYS A 380 -25.76 -6.72 14.75
C LYS A 380 -24.87 -5.93 13.80
N LEU A 381 -25.41 -5.48 12.69
CA LEU A 381 -24.74 -4.55 11.78
C LEU A 381 -24.61 -3.17 12.45
N ARG A 382 -23.40 -2.60 12.44
CA ARG A 382 -23.14 -1.22 12.86
C ARG A 382 -23.13 -0.32 11.65
N SER A 383 -23.70 0.85 11.79
CA SER A 383 -23.66 1.84 10.71
C SER A 383 -23.60 3.26 11.26
N SER A 384 -23.05 4.15 10.46
CA SER A 384 -22.93 5.57 10.77
C SER A 384 -23.04 6.41 9.50
N VAL A 385 -23.44 7.66 9.68
CA VAL A 385 -23.45 8.70 8.66
C VAL A 385 -22.64 9.88 9.15
N GLY A 386 -21.98 10.59 8.26
CA GLY A 386 -21.18 11.72 8.69
C GLY A 386 -20.63 12.57 7.56
N PHE A 387 -19.88 13.57 8.00
CA PHE A 387 -19.18 14.54 7.18
C PHE A 387 -17.67 14.43 7.43
N GLY A 388 -16.87 14.47 6.39
CA GLY A 388 -15.42 14.41 6.46
C GLY A 388 -14.77 15.58 5.73
N VAL A 389 -13.56 15.92 6.18
CA VAL A 389 -12.67 16.90 5.54
C VAL A 389 -11.29 16.28 5.44
N ASP A 390 -10.80 16.13 4.22
CA ASP A 390 -9.42 15.73 3.95
C ASP A 390 -8.66 16.95 3.41
N TRP A 391 -7.73 17.46 4.21
CA TRP A 391 -6.93 18.63 3.86
C TRP A 391 -5.48 18.22 3.60
N PHE A 392 -5.03 18.36 2.36
CA PHE A 392 -3.68 18.03 1.92
C PHE A 392 -2.75 19.20 2.14
N THR A 393 -1.89 19.11 3.15
CA THR A 393 -0.94 20.17 3.51
C THR A 393 0.50 19.76 3.23
N VAL A 394 1.43 20.74 3.26
CA VAL A 394 2.88 20.49 3.13
C VAL A 394 3.44 19.59 4.24
N ILE A 395 2.81 19.57 5.41
CA ILE A 395 3.21 18.73 6.56
C ILE A 395 2.52 17.36 6.58
N GLY A 396 1.72 17.06 5.54
CA GLY A 396 0.96 15.82 5.40
C GLY A 396 -0.55 16.03 5.40
N PRO A 397 -1.33 14.97 5.19
CA PRO A 397 -2.78 15.04 5.19
C PRO A 397 -3.34 15.25 6.59
N LEU A 398 -4.30 16.14 6.69
CA LEU A 398 -5.12 16.36 7.88
C LEU A 398 -6.51 15.80 7.59
N ASN A 399 -6.95 14.84 8.39
CA ASN A 399 -8.25 14.22 8.22
C ASN A 399 -9.13 14.55 9.42
N PHE A 400 -10.31 15.07 9.17
CA PHE A 400 -11.33 15.35 10.19
C PHE A 400 -12.61 14.65 9.80
N SER A 401 -13.32 14.10 10.77
CA SER A 401 -14.66 13.54 10.53
C SER A 401 -15.57 13.73 11.73
N ILE A 402 -16.81 14.06 11.45
CA ILE A 402 -17.91 14.05 12.40
C ILE A 402 -18.89 13.00 11.94
N ALA A 403 -19.20 12.04 12.81
CA ALA A 403 -20.05 10.91 12.48
C ALA A 403 -21.07 10.64 13.58
N GLN A 404 -22.27 10.29 13.17
CA GLN A 404 -23.37 9.87 14.04
C GLN A 404 -23.65 8.39 13.79
N PRO A 405 -23.50 7.51 14.79
CA PRO A 405 -23.97 6.14 14.71
C PRO A 405 -25.48 6.06 14.45
N ILE A 406 -25.88 5.23 13.48
CA ILE A 406 -27.28 4.93 13.17
C ILE A 406 -27.69 3.65 13.90
N THR A 407 -26.87 2.61 13.78
CA THR A 407 -27.08 1.32 14.46
C THR A 407 -25.83 0.93 15.22
N LYS A 408 -26.00 0.48 16.46
CA LYS A 408 -24.93 0.04 17.36
C LYS A 408 -25.41 -1.04 18.31
N ALA A 409 -24.49 -1.82 18.91
CA ALA A 409 -24.76 -2.65 20.06
C ALA A 409 -24.46 -1.88 21.37
N ASP A 410 -24.95 -2.38 22.49
CA ASP A 410 -24.79 -1.70 23.80
C ASP A 410 -23.34 -1.73 24.30
N THR A 411 -22.56 -2.73 23.87
CA THR A 411 -21.13 -2.89 24.18
C THR A 411 -20.21 -2.03 23.32
N ASP A 412 -20.72 -1.49 22.18
CA ASP A 412 -19.89 -0.76 21.24
C ASP A 412 -19.49 0.61 21.80
N LYS A 413 -18.20 0.98 21.69
CA LYS A 413 -17.72 2.33 22.01
C LYS A 413 -17.83 3.25 20.80
N THR A 414 -18.45 4.41 20.99
CA THR A 414 -18.73 5.38 19.92
C THR A 414 -17.89 6.65 20.08
N GLU A 415 -17.49 7.24 18.96
CA GLU A 415 -16.70 8.45 18.87
C GLU A 415 -17.30 9.39 17.82
N THR A 416 -17.86 10.52 18.25
CA THR A 416 -18.56 11.45 17.34
C THR A 416 -17.60 12.24 16.45
N PHE A 417 -16.44 12.62 16.98
CA PHE A 417 -15.44 13.42 16.27
C PHE A 417 -14.12 12.67 16.23
N ARG A 418 -13.51 12.60 15.06
CA ARG A 418 -12.19 12.04 14.86
C ARG A 418 -11.33 12.99 14.05
N PHE A 419 -10.09 13.12 14.45
CA PHE A 419 -9.08 13.81 13.66
C PHE A 419 -7.80 12.97 13.59
N ASN A 420 -7.04 13.20 12.54
CA ASN A 420 -5.68 12.68 12.36
C ASN A 420 -4.84 13.76 11.69
N ILE A 421 -3.71 14.10 12.30
CA ILE A 421 -2.79 15.14 11.86
C ILE A 421 -1.41 14.49 11.72
N GLY A 422 -0.80 14.60 10.55
CA GLY A 422 0.56 14.16 10.31
C GLY A 422 0.70 13.19 9.15
N THR A 423 1.94 12.85 8.84
CA THR A 423 2.28 11.91 7.79
C THR A 423 1.93 10.49 8.23
N THR A 424 1.09 9.83 7.46
CA THR A 424 0.92 8.37 7.58
C THR A 424 2.10 7.70 6.86
N PHE A 425 2.92 6.99 7.61
CA PHE A 425 3.97 6.09 7.08
C PHE A 425 3.37 4.79 6.58
#